data_f45a4ff51581c468c3280418c2af1b17
#
_entry.id   f45a4ff51581c468c3280418c2af1b17
#
_cell.length_a   1.000
_cell.length_b   1.000
_cell.length_c   1.000
_cell.angle_alpha   90.00
_cell.angle_beta   90.00
_cell.angle_gamma   90.00
#
_symmetry.space_group_name_H-M   'P 1'
#
loop_
_entity.id
_entity.type
_entity.pdbx_description
1 polymer ?
#
loop_
_entity_poly.entity_id
_entity_poly.type
_entity_poly.pdbx_seq_one_letter_code
_entity_poly.pdbx_strand_id
1 'polypeptide(L)'
;MPRTRKTSAKTKELKDLATEAIVSEAASGESVPPSETETAGTQTSAHSAPDAAKTREETAANAEDTATVVAKDEANNAADKAPSDTVKPAAKKRGRKPAAKTATRSTRTKGTKAAAKKTTKRTVKKESVEPSTAGTKKKPHGEPIFALDIGTRSIIGIVAEKLDNEQMRILATVRREHKTRAMLDGQIHDVPQVADLIREVKRELEKTTGPLKSASVAAAGRALYTMTAEASVEINGVITDEQQRALDFSGVQAAQAKLASSKDIEDPGRYYCVGYSTIQYTLDDIPLKSLVGQRGKIARATVIATFLPRQVIDSMQSALRDVGLEMHALTLEPIAAINVLIPPTMRHLNLVLVDIGAGTSDVAITKNGSIIAYGMVPLAGDEITEAISQRYLLDFNVAEEVKRNASAGRESKFTDILGTEYDLGPSDVIGPIMPNIQNLADSIARQVLELNGDSPQAVMLVGGGSQTPGLAALVSKALSVPENRVAVRHPESVIGVEAIPEELQTPDAVTPLGILKIASINLLHFLSVYVNEQEINLFNFRDLTVSDALLNAGIQLKKYNGRPGLGLMVTVNGEKKFFPGSLPSMAILKLDGEDTTLDALVKAGCRITVAHGK
;
A
#
# COMPACT_ATOMS: atom_id res chain seq x y z
N MET A 1 -44.13 -5.61 -21.67
CA MET A 1 -43.10 -5.35 -22.70
C MET A 1 -43.43 -4.04 -23.39
N PRO A 2 -42.57 -3.02 -23.52
CA PRO A 2 -41.12 -2.99 -23.60
C PRO A 2 -40.46 -1.93 -22.67
N ARG A 3 -39.34 -2.26 -22.02
CA ARG A 3 -38.53 -1.29 -21.24
C ARG A 3 -37.02 -1.63 -21.22
N THR A 4 -36.43 -1.88 -22.38
CA THR A 4 -34.99 -2.26 -22.43
C THR A 4 -34.15 -1.51 -23.48
N ARG A 5 -34.56 -0.32 -23.95
CA ARG A 5 -33.79 0.43 -24.97
C ARG A 5 -33.27 1.81 -24.57
N LYS A 6 -33.41 2.23 -23.30
CA LYS A 6 -32.94 3.58 -22.87
C LYS A 6 -31.61 3.61 -22.12
N THR A 7 -31.10 2.49 -21.65
CA THR A 7 -29.80 2.43 -20.91
C THR A 7 -28.56 2.42 -21.81
N SER A 8 -28.68 1.88 -23.03
CA SER A 8 -27.53 1.78 -23.94
C SER A 8 -27.07 3.13 -24.54
N ALA A 9 -27.97 4.08 -24.73
CA ALA A 9 -27.65 5.39 -25.31
C ALA A 9 -26.89 6.30 -24.31
N LYS A 10 -27.23 6.25 -23.02
CA LYS A 10 -26.61 7.06 -22.00
C LYS A 10 -25.16 6.63 -21.66
N THR A 11 -24.88 5.34 -21.75
CA THR A 11 -23.54 4.78 -21.53
C THR A 11 -22.59 5.14 -22.68
N LYS A 12 -23.13 5.33 -23.90
CA LYS A 12 -22.34 5.75 -25.06
C LYS A 12 -21.95 7.23 -24.98
N GLU A 13 -22.86 8.08 -24.54
CA GLU A 13 -22.62 9.51 -24.34
C GLU A 13 -21.55 9.81 -23.28
N LEU A 14 -21.51 9.01 -22.19
CA LEU A 14 -20.46 9.11 -21.16
C LEU A 14 -19.09 8.57 -21.62
N LYS A 15 -19.06 7.61 -22.55
CA LYS A 15 -17.82 7.13 -23.16
C LYS A 15 -17.22 8.15 -24.11
N ASP A 16 -18.04 8.80 -24.90
CA ASP A 16 -17.63 9.83 -25.85
C ASP A 16 -17.06 11.06 -25.11
N LEU A 17 -17.64 11.45 -23.95
CA LEU A 17 -17.15 12.52 -23.09
C LEU A 17 -15.77 12.21 -22.44
N ALA A 18 -15.53 10.97 -22.03
CA ALA A 18 -14.25 10.56 -21.49
C ALA A 18 -13.14 10.52 -22.57
N THR A 19 -13.50 10.30 -23.83
CA THR A 19 -12.56 10.25 -24.95
C THR A 19 -12.24 11.65 -25.48
N GLU A 20 -13.18 12.59 -25.45
CA GLU A 20 -12.96 13.98 -25.84
C GLU A 20 -12.08 14.75 -24.85
N ALA A 21 -12.19 14.48 -23.54
CA ALA A 21 -11.30 15.08 -22.53
C ALA A 21 -9.82 14.73 -22.73
N ILE A 22 -9.53 13.55 -23.25
CA ILE A 22 -8.15 13.09 -23.55
C ILE A 22 -7.61 13.74 -24.85
N VAL A 23 -8.48 14.14 -25.79
CA VAL A 23 -8.10 14.72 -27.07
C VAL A 23 -7.88 16.24 -26.99
N SER A 24 -8.52 16.95 -26.05
CA SER A 24 -8.40 18.41 -25.93
C SER A 24 -7.08 18.87 -25.31
N GLU A 25 -6.44 18.07 -24.48
CA GLU A 25 -5.13 18.41 -23.86
C GLU A 25 -3.93 18.15 -24.78
N ALA A 26 -4.11 17.36 -25.85
CA ALA A 26 -3.06 17.09 -26.84
C ALA A 26 -2.98 18.14 -27.96
N ALA A 27 -3.90 19.12 -28.00
CA ALA A 27 -4.02 20.08 -29.11
C ALA A 27 -3.52 21.51 -28.81
N SER A 28 -3.03 21.81 -27.61
CA SER A 28 -2.57 23.16 -27.21
C SER A 28 -1.05 23.29 -27.04
N GLY A 29 -0.27 22.61 -27.88
CA GLY A 29 1.17 22.82 -27.99
C GLY A 29 1.51 23.75 -29.16
N GLU A 30 1.70 25.03 -28.87
CA GLU A 30 2.14 26.03 -29.84
C GLU A 30 3.54 25.74 -30.38
N SER A 31 3.62 25.75 -31.70
CA SER A 31 4.83 25.64 -32.49
C SER A 31 5.56 26.99 -32.61
N VAL A 32 6.84 27.02 -32.28
CA VAL A 32 7.77 28.10 -32.63
C VAL A 32 8.71 27.60 -33.70
N PRO A 33 8.92 28.31 -34.81
CA PRO A 33 9.72 27.84 -35.96
C PRO A 33 11.23 28.02 -35.73
N PRO A 34 12.08 27.21 -36.41
CA PRO A 34 13.54 27.30 -36.30
C PRO A 34 14.13 28.36 -37.21
N SER A 35 15.11 29.10 -36.73
CA SER A 35 15.98 29.98 -37.54
C SER A 35 17.22 29.22 -37.98
N GLU A 36 17.48 29.32 -39.29
CA GLU A 36 18.66 28.87 -40.03
C GLU A 36 19.93 29.64 -39.67
N THR A 37 21.07 28.97 -39.66
CA THR A 37 22.34 29.42 -40.31
C THR A 37 23.35 28.26 -40.30
N GLU A 38 23.63 27.72 -41.44
CA GLU A 38 24.86 27.71 -42.29
C GLU A 38 26.19 27.34 -41.62
N THR A 39 26.73 26.28 -42.07
CA THR A 39 27.78 25.88 -43.05
C THR A 39 29.14 25.44 -42.49
N ALA A 40 29.65 24.47 -43.19
CA ALA A 40 31.03 24.05 -43.45
C ALA A 40 31.71 23.16 -42.41
N GLY A 41 32.14 22.00 -42.66
CA GLY A 41 32.83 21.39 -43.78
C GLY A 41 33.90 20.43 -43.28
N THR A 42 34.01 19.31 -43.95
CA THR A 42 35.19 18.54 -44.28
C THR A 42 35.74 17.46 -43.34
N GLN A 43 35.47 16.22 -43.77
CA GLN A 43 36.35 15.09 -44.13
C GLN A 43 37.27 14.38 -43.10
N THR A 44 37.04 13.12 -43.11
CA THR A 44 37.92 11.91 -43.32
C THR A 44 38.62 11.38 -42.07
N SER A 45 38.54 10.14 -41.75
CA SER A 45 38.81 8.83 -42.26
C SER A 45 38.99 7.82 -41.15
N ALA A 46 38.41 6.67 -41.32
CA ALA A 46 38.76 5.30 -40.98
C ALA A 46 40.07 5.01 -40.21
N HIS A 47 40.02 4.14 -39.21
CA HIS A 47 40.54 2.78 -39.23
C HIS A 47 40.52 2.11 -37.86
N SER A 48 39.91 0.93 -37.85
CA SER A 48 40.33 -0.35 -37.27
C SER A 48 40.69 -0.46 -35.77
N ALA A 49 39.99 -1.37 -35.11
CA ALA A 49 40.47 -2.18 -33.98
C ALA A 49 41.63 -3.11 -34.42
N PRO A 50 42.41 -3.77 -33.56
CA PRO A 50 41.95 -4.76 -32.59
C PRO A 50 42.81 -4.96 -31.33
N ASP A 51 42.19 -5.65 -30.36
CA ASP A 51 42.66 -6.81 -29.57
C ASP A 51 43.81 -6.74 -28.58
N ALA A 52 43.53 -7.45 -27.45
CA ALA A 52 44.39 -8.29 -26.64
C ALA A 52 45.10 -7.74 -25.39
N ALA A 53 44.54 -8.14 -24.28
CA ALA A 53 45.12 -9.01 -23.25
C ALA A 53 46.37 -8.57 -22.43
N LYS A 54 46.22 -8.78 -21.15
CA LYS A 54 47.16 -9.33 -20.18
C LYS A 54 48.04 -8.41 -19.33
N THR A 55 47.90 -8.72 -18.08
CA THR A 55 48.87 -9.01 -17.00
C THR A 55 49.31 -7.88 -16.08
N ARG A 56 48.94 -8.11 -14.85
CA ARG A 56 49.76 -8.33 -13.62
C ARG A 56 50.60 -7.21 -13.00
N GLU A 57 50.29 -7.10 -11.74
CA GLU A 57 51.17 -7.16 -10.55
C GLU A 57 51.92 -5.91 -10.08
N GLU A 58 51.68 -5.72 -8.79
CA GLU A 58 52.61 -5.34 -7.71
C GLU A 58 53.27 -3.95 -7.75
N THR A 59 53.19 -3.22 -6.67
CA THR A 59 53.90 -3.17 -5.39
C THR A 59 53.48 -1.88 -4.68
N ALA A 60 53.04 -1.91 -3.51
CA ALA A 60 53.65 -1.77 -2.20
C ALA A 60 54.50 -0.51 -1.94
N ALA A 61 54.14 0.11 -0.85
CA ALA A 61 54.98 0.66 0.21
C ALA A 61 55.28 2.16 0.28
N ASN A 62 55.02 2.65 1.47
CA ASN A 62 55.75 3.65 2.25
C ASN A 62 55.66 5.13 1.85
N ALA A 63 55.61 6.04 2.72
CA ALA A 63 55.81 6.21 4.16
C ALA A 63 55.30 7.60 4.54
N GLU A 64 54.80 7.72 5.73
CA GLU A 64 55.28 8.50 6.86
C GLU A 64 55.61 9.98 6.66
N ASP A 65 55.03 10.69 7.53
CA ASP A 65 55.61 11.66 8.48
C ASP A 65 55.47 13.14 8.12
N THR A 66 54.96 13.90 8.94
CA THR A 66 55.36 14.78 10.04
C THR A 66 54.24 15.75 10.29
N ALA A 67 53.62 15.73 11.41
CA ALA A 67 53.97 16.29 12.71
C ALA A 67 53.91 17.83 12.78
N THR A 68 52.99 18.27 13.59
CA THR A 68 53.10 19.01 14.84
C THR A 68 53.30 20.55 14.80
N VAL A 69 52.62 21.16 15.77
CA VAL A 69 53.02 22.34 16.58
C VAL A 69 52.41 23.66 16.13
N VAL A 70 51.73 24.48 16.90
CA VAL A 70 51.66 24.98 18.27
C VAL A 70 50.45 25.92 18.30
N ALA A 71 49.51 25.88 19.16
CA ALA A 71 49.31 26.32 20.53
C ALA A 71 49.58 27.82 20.82
N LYS A 72 48.70 28.30 21.67
CA LYS A 72 48.78 29.50 22.56
C LYS A 72 48.42 30.83 21.93
N ASP A 73 47.85 31.70 22.61
CA ASP A 73 47.37 32.12 23.93
C ASP A 73 46.66 33.47 23.66
N GLU A 74 45.86 34.05 24.38
CA GLU A 74 45.56 34.48 25.74
C GLU A 74 44.21 35.23 25.66
N ALA A 75 43.23 35.08 26.48
CA ALA A 75 43.06 35.48 27.86
C ALA A 75 42.97 37.02 28.10
N ASN A 76 41.94 37.32 28.89
CA ASN A 76 41.78 38.50 29.74
C ASN A 76 41.07 39.73 29.08
N ASN A 77 40.14 40.39 29.68
CA ASN A 77 39.84 40.74 31.06
C ASN A 77 38.46 41.42 31.09
N ALA A 78 37.71 41.18 31.97
CA ALA A 78 37.36 41.63 33.31
C ALA A 78 36.17 42.56 33.36
N ALA A 79 35.23 42.11 34.14
CA ALA A 79 34.66 42.71 35.33
C ALA A 79 34.04 44.11 35.18
N ASP A 80 32.88 44.31 35.60
CA ASP A 80 32.46 44.66 36.93
C ASP A 80 30.99 45.18 36.98
N LYS A 81 30.34 44.79 38.00
CA LYS A 81 29.38 45.42 38.91
C LYS A 81 27.92 45.07 38.78
N ALA A 82 27.52 44.23 39.69
CA ALA A 82 26.25 44.31 40.41
C ALA A 82 26.37 45.45 41.48
N PRO A 83 25.25 45.97 42.04
CA PRO A 83 24.60 45.25 43.12
C PRO A 83 23.05 45.41 43.18
N SER A 84 22.45 44.37 43.72
CA SER A 84 21.62 44.29 44.95
C SER A 84 20.49 45.29 45.14
N ASP A 85 19.31 44.80 45.37
CA ASP A 85 18.65 44.74 46.67
C ASP A 85 17.32 44.01 46.61
N THR A 86 17.30 42.90 47.29
CA THR A 86 16.44 42.46 48.41
C THR A 86 15.15 43.20 48.59
N VAL A 87 14.03 42.48 48.64
CA VAL A 87 13.17 42.32 49.83
C VAL A 87 12.09 41.27 49.59
N LYS A 88 12.14 40.17 50.30
CA LYS A 88 11.01 39.39 50.87
C LYS A 88 10.80 39.97 52.28
N PRO A 89 9.68 39.76 53.03
CA PRO A 89 8.75 38.62 53.04
C PRO A 89 7.30 38.93 53.49
N ALA A 90 6.61 37.84 53.79
CA ALA A 90 5.54 37.60 54.78
C ALA A 90 4.10 37.50 54.25
N ALA A 91 3.63 36.36 54.18
CA ALA A 91 2.71 35.47 54.91
C ALA A 91 1.66 36.13 55.83
N LYS A 92 0.39 35.69 55.65
CA LYS A 92 -0.62 35.30 56.70
C LYS A 92 -1.96 35.01 55.97
N LYS A 93 -2.37 33.77 55.98
CA LYS A 93 -3.20 32.94 56.88
C LYS A 93 -4.59 33.51 57.16
N ARG A 94 -5.54 32.58 56.99
CA ARG A 94 -6.88 32.37 57.59
C ARG A 94 -8.00 32.59 56.57
N GLY A 95 -8.82 31.59 56.27
CA GLY A 95 -9.40 30.49 57.04
C GLY A 95 -10.87 30.75 57.25
N ARG A 96 -11.73 29.90 56.65
CA ARG A 96 -12.94 29.36 57.30
C ARG A 96 -14.00 28.92 56.27
N LYS A 97 -14.26 27.64 56.25
CA LYS A 97 -15.62 27.07 56.14
C LYS A 97 -16.37 27.44 57.43
N PRO A 98 -17.72 27.39 57.55
CA PRO A 98 -18.54 26.28 57.19
C PRO A 98 -20.03 26.54 56.82
N ALA A 99 -20.65 25.46 56.33
CA ALA A 99 -21.94 24.87 56.71
C ALA A 99 -23.25 25.66 56.57
N ALA A 100 -24.12 25.17 55.77
CA ALA A 100 -25.29 24.34 56.08
C ALA A 100 -26.63 25.07 56.35
N LYS A 101 -27.64 24.39 55.83
CA LYS A 101 -29.05 24.32 56.24
C LYS A 101 -30.04 25.19 55.45
N THR A 102 -30.90 24.48 54.87
CA THR A 102 -32.28 23.99 55.10
C THR A 102 -33.29 24.94 54.48
N ALA A 103 -34.28 24.53 53.87
CA ALA A 103 -35.33 23.59 53.96
C ALA A 103 -36.57 24.05 53.17
N THR A 104 -37.21 23.08 52.57
CA THR A 104 -38.68 22.88 52.56
C THR A 104 -39.64 23.86 51.93
N ARG A 105 -40.43 23.34 50.95
CA ARG A 105 -41.89 23.16 51.07
C ARG A 105 -42.50 22.86 49.70
N SER A 106 -42.95 21.63 49.38
CA SER A 106 -44.25 20.99 49.69
C SER A 106 -45.48 21.69 49.07
N THR A 107 -46.10 20.99 48.15
CA THR A 107 -47.57 20.73 48.07
C THR A 107 -47.78 19.82 46.84
N ARG A 108 -48.18 18.54 46.98
CA ARG A 108 -49.44 17.90 47.26
C ARG A 108 -50.54 18.21 46.23
N THR A 109 -50.95 17.20 45.46
CA THR A 109 -52.24 16.52 45.59
C THR A 109 -52.34 15.34 44.60
N LYS A 110 -52.69 14.19 45.13
CA LYS A 110 -53.80 13.23 44.94
C LYS A 110 -53.95 12.71 43.52
N GLY A 111 -54.00 11.47 43.24
CA GLY A 111 -54.48 10.27 43.96
C GLY A 111 -55.27 9.42 42.95
N THR A 112 -55.12 8.14 42.90
CA THR A 112 -56.13 7.09 43.19
C THR A 112 -55.65 5.72 42.75
N LYS A 113 -55.60 4.81 43.70
CA LYS A 113 -56.07 3.42 43.82
C LYS A 113 -55.87 2.46 42.64
N ALA A 114 -55.08 1.44 42.77
CA ALA A 114 -55.20 0.19 43.54
C ALA A 114 -55.81 -0.96 42.71
N ALA A 115 -55.05 -2.05 42.58
CA ALA A 115 -55.54 -3.42 42.76
C ALA A 115 -54.38 -4.41 42.88
N ALA A 116 -54.29 -5.03 44.01
CA ALA A 116 -53.40 -6.14 44.35
C ALA A 116 -53.93 -7.45 43.77
N LYS A 117 -53.04 -8.37 43.34
CA LYS A 117 -53.31 -9.82 43.38
C LYS A 117 -52.02 -10.65 43.51
N LYS A 118 -51.88 -11.18 44.71
CA LYS A 118 -51.48 -12.53 45.10
C LYS A 118 -50.26 -13.20 44.50
N THR A 119 -49.26 -13.34 45.33
CA THR A 119 -48.20 -14.33 45.45
C THR A 119 -48.68 -15.76 45.32
N THR A 120 -48.01 -16.55 44.48
CA THR A 120 -47.91 -18.01 44.68
C THR A 120 -46.43 -18.41 44.55
N LYS A 121 -45.89 -18.89 45.66
CA LYS A 121 -44.61 -19.59 45.75
C LYS A 121 -44.69 -20.87 44.95
N ARG A 122 -43.76 -21.10 44.03
CA ARG A 122 -43.50 -22.42 43.44
C ARG A 122 -42.03 -22.75 43.56
N THR A 123 -41.76 -23.76 44.34
CA THR A 123 -40.51 -24.44 44.59
C THR A 123 -39.87 -24.88 43.28
N VAL A 124 -38.64 -24.46 42.98
CA VAL A 124 -37.88 -24.96 41.86
C VAL A 124 -36.91 -26.03 42.33
N LYS A 125 -37.12 -27.22 41.84
CA LYS A 125 -36.26 -28.39 41.93
C LYS A 125 -34.97 -28.10 41.15
N LYS A 126 -33.82 -28.31 41.79
CA LYS A 126 -32.50 -28.28 41.18
C LYS A 126 -32.35 -29.52 40.31
N GLU A 127 -32.39 -29.36 39.01
CA GLU A 127 -31.90 -30.36 38.05
C GLU A 127 -30.53 -29.91 37.54
N SER A 128 -29.56 -30.78 37.72
CA SER A 128 -28.23 -30.70 37.20
C SER A 128 -28.27 -30.75 35.66
N VAL A 129 -27.87 -29.67 35.02
CA VAL A 129 -27.68 -29.66 33.54
C VAL A 129 -26.22 -29.97 33.30
N GLU A 130 -25.96 -31.13 32.73
CA GLU A 130 -24.70 -31.46 32.04
C GLU A 130 -24.51 -30.53 30.84
N PRO A 131 -23.27 -30.14 30.47
CA PRO A 131 -23.05 -29.30 29.32
C PRO A 131 -23.27 -30.14 28.05
N SER A 132 -24.34 -29.87 27.35
CA SER A 132 -24.61 -30.38 26.02
C SER A 132 -23.67 -29.69 25.01
N THR A 133 -22.59 -30.36 24.65
CA THR A 133 -21.79 -30.07 23.48
C THR A 133 -22.50 -30.60 22.25
N ALA A 134 -23.39 -29.80 21.68
CA ALA A 134 -23.84 -29.97 20.30
C ALA A 134 -24.15 -28.59 19.74
N GLY A 135 -23.10 -27.87 19.34
CA GLY A 135 -23.20 -26.73 18.46
C GLY A 135 -23.75 -27.21 17.13
N THR A 136 -24.99 -26.90 16.85
CA THR A 136 -25.55 -26.96 15.48
C THR A 136 -24.66 -26.08 14.60
N LYS A 137 -23.82 -26.72 13.74
CA LYS A 137 -23.10 -26.05 12.66
C LYS A 137 -24.14 -25.38 11.76
N LYS A 138 -24.41 -24.10 11.95
CA LYS A 138 -25.11 -23.30 10.95
C LYS A 138 -24.26 -23.34 9.69
N LYS A 139 -24.88 -23.65 8.56
CA LYS A 139 -24.19 -23.61 7.26
C LYS A 139 -23.71 -22.17 7.04
N PRO A 140 -22.49 -21.95 6.56
CA PRO A 140 -21.98 -20.63 6.26
C PRO A 140 -22.86 -19.98 5.20
N HIS A 141 -23.26 -18.73 5.42
CA HIS A 141 -23.94 -17.89 4.44
C HIS A 141 -22.88 -17.21 3.57
N GLY A 142 -22.57 -17.78 2.41
CA GLY A 142 -21.62 -17.23 1.43
C GLY A 142 -20.30 -18.00 1.34
N GLU A 143 -19.53 -17.69 0.32
CA GLU A 143 -18.15 -18.21 0.19
C GLU A 143 -17.26 -17.56 1.27
N PRO A 144 -16.37 -18.34 1.92
CA PRO A 144 -15.47 -17.79 2.93
C PRO A 144 -14.46 -16.84 2.27
N ILE A 145 -14.19 -15.73 2.95
CA ILE A 145 -13.17 -14.75 2.54
C ILE A 145 -11.84 -15.22 3.14
N PHE A 146 -10.84 -15.42 2.28
CA PHE A 146 -9.50 -15.79 2.67
C PHE A 146 -8.55 -14.62 2.45
N ALA A 147 -8.03 -14.05 3.53
CA ALA A 147 -6.96 -13.06 3.55
C ALA A 147 -5.63 -13.76 3.82
N LEU A 148 -4.64 -13.51 2.99
CA LEU A 148 -3.31 -14.09 3.07
C LEU A 148 -2.27 -12.98 3.01
N ASP A 149 -1.61 -12.76 4.13
CA ASP A 149 -0.48 -11.84 4.24
C ASP A 149 0.82 -12.60 4.02
N ILE A 150 1.55 -12.25 2.96
CA ILE A 150 2.80 -12.90 2.55
C ILE A 150 3.95 -11.98 2.93
N GLY A 151 4.30 -11.96 4.22
CA GLY A 151 5.34 -11.09 4.75
C GLY A 151 6.75 -11.69 4.65
N THR A 152 7.77 -10.84 4.78
CA THR A 152 9.18 -11.25 4.68
C THR A 152 9.55 -12.32 5.72
N ARG A 153 9.00 -12.22 6.95
CA ARG A 153 9.30 -13.16 8.03
C ARG A 153 8.31 -14.31 8.14
N SER A 154 7.04 -14.04 7.95
CA SER A 154 5.98 -15.02 8.17
C SER A 154 4.83 -14.84 7.19
N ILE A 155 4.08 -15.93 6.97
CA ILE A 155 2.82 -15.90 6.26
C ILE A 155 1.69 -16.06 7.28
N ILE A 156 0.72 -15.14 7.23
CA ILE A 156 -0.47 -15.16 8.09
C ILE A 156 -1.70 -15.33 7.21
N GLY A 157 -2.44 -16.41 7.44
CA GLY A 157 -3.72 -16.68 6.78
C GLY A 157 -4.89 -16.50 7.74
N ILE A 158 -5.91 -15.77 7.31
CA ILE A 158 -7.15 -15.55 8.04
C ILE A 158 -8.32 -15.91 7.14
N VAL A 159 -9.22 -16.76 7.61
CA VAL A 159 -10.47 -17.08 6.91
C VAL A 159 -11.63 -16.59 7.74
N ALA A 160 -12.53 -15.85 7.11
CA ALA A 160 -13.75 -15.35 7.75
C ALA A 160 -14.98 -15.60 6.88
N GLU A 161 -16.14 -15.66 7.51
CA GLU A 161 -17.45 -15.69 6.86
C GLU A 161 -18.15 -14.34 7.01
N LYS A 162 -18.89 -13.93 5.99
CA LYS A 162 -19.76 -12.76 6.04
C LYS A 162 -21.07 -13.13 6.72
N LEU A 163 -21.50 -12.31 7.67
CA LEU A 163 -22.75 -12.47 8.39
C LEU A 163 -23.86 -11.58 7.78
N ASP A 164 -25.14 -11.88 8.10
CA ASP A 164 -26.32 -11.17 7.58
C ASP A 164 -26.34 -9.65 7.88
N ASN A 165 -25.59 -9.21 8.91
CA ASN A 165 -25.45 -7.81 9.31
C ASN A 165 -24.22 -7.13 8.70
N GLU A 166 -23.65 -7.67 7.64
CA GLU A 166 -22.40 -7.22 7.00
C GLU A 166 -21.15 -7.29 7.90
N GLN A 167 -21.27 -7.90 9.06
CA GLN A 167 -20.11 -8.23 9.90
C GLN A 167 -19.41 -9.48 9.38
N MET A 168 -18.17 -9.63 9.75
CA MET A 168 -17.36 -10.82 9.48
C MET A 168 -17.07 -11.55 10.78
N ARG A 169 -17.10 -12.87 10.72
CA ARG A 169 -16.64 -13.74 11.80
C ARG A 169 -15.41 -14.49 11.34
N ILE A 170 -14.34 -14.40 12.10
CA ILE A 170 -13.12 -15.17 11.85
C ILE A 170 -13.41 -16.65 12.19
N LEU A 171 -13.17 -17.52 11.22
CA LEU A 171 -13.36 -18.96 11.33
C LEU A 171 -12.08 -19.68 11.73
N ALA A 172 -10.95 -19.26 11.17
CA ALA A 172 -9.65 -19.83 11.43
C ALA A 172 -8.54 -18.82 11.11
N THR A 173 -7.42 -18.95 11.81
CA THR A 173 -6.18 -18.23 11.55
C THR A 173 -5.00 -19.17 11.66
N VAL A 174 -3.98 -18.96 10.85
CA VAL A 174 -2.74 -19.73 10.86
C VAL A 174 -1.59 -18.80 10.57
N ARG A 175 -0.54 -18.90 11.38
CA ARG A 175 0.76 -18.23 11.15
C ARG A 175 1.82 -19.28 10.93
N ARG A 176 2.70 -19.07 9.94
CA ARG A 176 3.91 -19.86 9.69
C ARG A 176 5.07 -18.95 9.36
N GLU A 177 6.24 -19.25 9.91
CA GLU A 177 7.45 -18.49 9.64
C GLU A 177 8.28 -19.15 8.56
N HIS A 178 8.97 -18.34 7.75
CA HIS A 178 9.95 -18.82 6.78
C HIS A 178 11.13 -19.47 7.51
N LYS A 179 11.52 -20.65 7.07
CA LYS A 179 12.69 -21.38 7.60
C LYS A 179 13.99 -20.82 7.03
N THR A 180 13.91 -20.21 5.86
CA THR A 180 15.00 -19.62 5.10
C THR A 180 14.61 -18.21 4.68
N ARG A 181 15.55 -17.42 4.17
CA ARG A 181 15.26 -16.08 3.61
C ARG A 181 14.69 -16.17 2.19
N ALA A 182 13.53 -16.84 2.04
CA ALA A 182 12.83 -16.96 0.76
C ALA A 182 12.24 -15.63 0.27
N MET A 183 12.09 -14.67 1.17
CA MET A 183 11.71 -13.29 0.88
C MET A 183 12.76 -12.32 1.40
N LEU A 184 12.98 -11.24 0.69
CA LEU A 184 13.86 -10.13 1.06
C LEU A 184 13.15 -8.82 0.76
N ASP A 185 13.17 -7.91 1.72
CA ASP A 185 12.63 -6.54 1.58
C ASP A 185 11.22 -6.51 0.96
N GLY A 186 10.33 -7.38 1.45
CA GLY A 186 8.96 -7.47 0.99
C GLY A 186 8.76 -8.11 -0.40
N GLN A 187 9.79 -8.69 -1.01
CA GLN A 187 9.72 -9.34 -2.32
C GLN A 187 10.01 -10.84 -2.24
N ILE A 188 9.32 -11.62 -3.06
CA ILE A 188 9.54 -13.06 -3.19
C ILE A 188 10.79 -13.29 -4.04
N HIS A 189 11.81 -13.90 -3.45
CA HIS A 189 13.04 -14.30 -4.12
C HIS A 189 13.06 -15.79 -4.50
N ASP A 190 12.36 -16.62 -3.71
CA ASP A 190 12.23 -18.05 -3.95
C ASP A 190 10.74 -18.44 -3.97
N VAL A 191 10.14 -18.40 -5.16
CA VAL A 191 8.72 -18.69 -5.35
C VAL A 191 8.34 -20.10 -4.86
N PRO A 192 9.08 -21.18 -5.17
CA PRO A 192 8.79 -22.52 -4.65
C PRO A 192 8.73 -22.59 -3.12
N GLN A 193 9.71 -22.01 -2.42
CA GLN A 193 9.72 -22.05 -0.94
C GLN A 193 8.56 -21.28 -0.33
N VAL A 194 8.22 -20.12 -0.89
CA VAL A 194 7.05 -19.35 -0.45
C VAL A 194 5.76 -20.12 -0.73
N ALA A 195 5.64 -20.76 -1.91
CA ALA A 195 4.49 -21.59 -2.26
C ALA A 195 4.34 -22.78 -1.30
N ASP A 196 5.45 -23.43 -0.90
CA ASP A 196 5.40 -24.53 0.06
C ASP A 196 4.85 -24.07 1.42
N LEU A 197 5.26 -22.89 1.88
CA LEU A 197 4.76 -22.33 3.14
C LEU A 197 3.29 -21.91 3.03
N ILE A 198 2.87 -21.32 1.90
CA ILE A 198 1.45 -21.02 1.62
C ILE A 198 0.64 -22.32 1.62
N ARG A 199 1.18 -23.42 1.07
CA ARG A 199 0.53 -24.74 1.05
C ARG A 199 0.32 -25.31 2.45
N GLU A 200 1.29 -25.10 3.37
CA GLU A 200 1.15 -25.48 4.78
C GLU A 200 0.04 -24.68 5.45
N VAL A 201 0.03 -23.33 5.28
CA VAL A 201 -1.01 -22.45 5.82
C VAL A 201 -2.39 -22.85 5.30
N LYS A 202 -2.53 -23.01 3.98
CA LYS A 202 -3.78 -23.39 3.33
C LYS A 202 -4.31 -24.72 3.86
N ARG A 203 -3.48 -25.77 3.92
CA ARG A 203 -3.89 -27.08 4.42
C ARG A 203 -4.38 -27.06 5.86
N GLU A 204 -3.76 -26.23 6.70
CA GLU A 204 -4.17 -26.11 8.09
C GLU A 204 -5.53 -25.41 8.21
N LEU A 205 -5.73 -24.31 7.47
CA LEU A 205 -7.00 -23.59 7.41
C LEU A 205 -8.13 -24.45 6.86
N GLU A 206 -7.87 -25.20 5.79
CA GLU A 206 -8.87 -26.06 5.13
C GLU A 206 -9.43 -27.17 6.03
N LYS A 207 -8.72 -27.56 7.09
CA LYS A 207 -9.23 -28.51 8.10
C LYS A 207 -10.50 -27.99 8.80
N THR A 208 -10.61 -26.68 8.94
CA THR A 208 -11.72 -26.03 9.63
C THR A 208 -12.73 -25.41 8.66
N THR A 209 -12.24 -24.83 7.56
CA THR A 209 -13.04 -23.99 6.66
C THR A 209 -13.56 -24.72 5.42
N GLY A 210 -12.99 -25.90 5.12
CA GLY A 210 -13.18 -26.57 3.84
C GLY A 210 -12.27 -25.98 2.75
N PRO A 211 -12.43 -26.43 1.48
CA PRO A 211 -11.53 -26.06 0.38
C PRO A 211 -11.51 -24.56 0.09
N LEU A 212 -10.32 -23.98 -0.03
CA LEU A 212 -10.06 -22.59 -0.37
C LEU A 212 -9.60 -22.49 -1.83
N LYS A 213 -10.28 -21.69 -2.65
CA LYS A 213 -10.02 -21.56 -4.10
C LYS A 213 -9.30 -20.26 -4.45
N SER A 214 -9.49 -19.21 -3.68
CA SER A 214 -8.92 -17.90 -3.93
C SER A 214 -8.45 -17.25 -2.64
N ALA A 215 -7.50 -16.32 -2.75
CA ALA A 215 -6.99 -15.53 -1.64
C ALA A 215 -6.88 -14.06 -2.01
N SER A 216 -7.14 -13.20 -1.04
CA SER A 216 -6.83 -11.77 -1.12
C SER A 216 -5.51 -11.51 -0.45
N VAL A 217 -4.63 -10.73 -1.07
CA VAL A 217 -3.25 -10.51 -0.62
C VAL A 217 -2.92 -9.02 -0.55
N ALA A 218 -1.86 -8.68 0.17
CA ALA A 218 -1.23 -7.37 0.08
C ALA A 218 0.20 -7.49 -0.43
N ALA A 219 0.67 -6.44 -1.07
CA ALA A 219 2.05 -6.30 -1.50
C ALA A 219 2.74 -5.22 -0.69
N ALA A 220 4.02 -5.46 -0.34
CA ALA A 220 4.91 -4.46 0.23
C ALA A 220 5.27 -3.37 -0.80
N GLY A 221 5.62 -2.20 -0.30
CA GLY A 221 5.83 -1.01 -1.12
C GLY A 221 7.19 -0.90 -1.81
N ARG A 222 8.05 -1.93 -1.86
CA ARG A 222 9.36 -1.81 -2.53
C ARG A 222 9.20 -1.50 -4.01
N ALA A 223 9.91 -0.47 -4.49
CA ALA A 223 9.77 0.09 -5.82
C ALA A 223 8.36 0.63 -6.14
N LEU A 224 7.65 1.08 -5.09
CA LEU A 224 6.38 1.77 -5.21
C LEU A 224 6.57 3.13 -5.88
N TYR A 225 5.81 3.38 -6.93
CA TYR A 225 5.65 4.73 -7.48
C TYR A 225 4.28 5.27 -7.13
N THR A 226 4.26 6.51 -6.71
CA THR A 226 3.01 7.22 -6.38
C THR A 226 2.87 8.43 -7.28
N MET A 227 1.75 8.52 -8.01
CA MET A 227 1.45 9.62 -8.91
C MET A 227 0.16 10.31 -8.50
N THR A 228 0.22 11.63 -8.37
CA THR A 228 -0.99 12.44 -8.20
C THR A 228 -1.36 13.06 -9.53
N ALA A 229 -2.63 12.90 -9.90
CA ALA A 229 -3.18 13.50 -11.12
C ALA A 229 -4.58 14.05 -10.86
N GLU A 230 -5.01 14.96 -11.72
CA GLU A 230 -6.34 15.53 -11.71
C GLU A 230 -7.09 15.10 -12.98
N ALA A 231 -8.36 14.82 -12.83
CA ALA A 231 -9.29 14.63 -13.93
C ALA A 231 -10.47 15.57 -13.78
N SER A 232 -11.04 16.00 -14.89
CA SER A 232 -12.22 16.86 -14.93
C SER A 232 -13.24 16.35 -15.91
N VAL A 233 -14.53 16.63 -15.63
CA VAL A 233 -15.64 16.28 -16.49
C VAL A 233 -16.74 17.34 -16.42
N GLU A 234 -17.34 17.66 -17.56
CA GLU A 234 -18.54 18.49 -17.61
C GLU A 234 -19.76 17.72 -17.18
N ILE A 235 -20.58 18.33 -16.33
CA ILE A 235 -21.74 17.72 -15.72
C ILE A 235 -23.02 18.36 -16.22
N ASN A 236 -23.93 17.52 -16.71
CA ASN A 236 -25.26 17.89 -17.12
C ASN A 236 -26.30 17.23 -16.18
N GLY A 237 -26.65 17.90 -15.08
CA GLY A 237 -27.66 17.40 -14.15
C GLY A 237 -27.17 17.10 -12.75
N VAL A 238 -27.72 16.09 -12.11
CA VAL A 238 -27.33 15.60 -10.78
C VAL A 238 -26.28 14.52 -10.93
N ILE A 239 -25.18 14.67 -10.24
CA ILE A 239 -24.06 13.70 -10.27
C ILE A 239 -24.49 12.41 -9.58
N THR A 240 -24.34 11.30 -10.27
CA THR A 240 -24.60 9.95 -9.75
C THR A 240 -23.33 9.34 -9.15
N ASP A 241 -23.50 8.25 -8.38
CA ASP A 241 -22.38 7.47 -7.85
C ASP A 241 -21.52 6.87 -8.99
N GLU A 242 -22.14 6.45 -10.09
CA GLU A 242 -21.42 5.96 -11.29
C GLU A 242 -20.58 7.05 -11.94
N GLN A 243 -21.08 8.28 -12.02
CA GLN A 243 -20.34 9.41 -12.59
C GLN A 243 -19.14 9.81 -11.70
N GLN A 244 -19.33 9.80 -10.37
CA GLN A 244 -18.21 10.05 -9.45
C GLN A 244 -17.12 8.97 -9.60
N ARG A 245 -17.50 7.69 -9.66
CA ARG A 245 -16.54 6.60 -9.88
C ARG A 245 -15.83 6.71 -11.24
N ALA A 246 -16.55 7.09 -12.29
CA ALA A 246 -15.96 7.29 -13.62
C ALA A 246 -14.92 8.42 -13.60
N LEU A 247 -15.19 9.49 -12.84
CA LEU A 247 -14.25 10.59 -12.65
C LEU A 247 -13.02 10.17 -11.85
N ASP A 248 -13.19 9.43 -10.74
CA ASP A 248 -12.07 8.85 -9.98
C ASP A 248 -11.18 8.00 -10.87
N PHE A 249 -11.80 7.21 -11.74
CA PHE A 249 -11.10 6.35 -12.66
C PHE A 249 -10.33 7.14 -13.74
N SER A 250 -10.92 8.21 -14.25
CA SER A 250 -10.23 9.12 -15.18
C SER A 250 -8.98 9.72 -14.52
N GLY A 251 -9.05 10.03 -13.22
CA GLY A 251 -7.91 10.44 -12.41
C GLY A 251 -6.81 9.38 -12.34
N VAL A 252 -7.18 8.11 -12.17
CA VAL A 252 -6.21 6.98 -12.19
C VAL A 252 -5.55 6.85 -13.57
N GLN A 253 -6.33 6.97 -14.64
CA GLN A 253 -5.78 6.94 -16.02
C GLN A 253 -4.83 8.12 -16.27
N ALA A 254 -5.16 9.31 -15.79
CA ALA A 254 -4.28 10.47 -15.89
C ALA A 254 -2.97 10.25 -15.09
N ALA A 255 -3.05 9.63 -13.91
CA ALA A 255 -1.88 9.26 -13.12
C ALA A 255 -1.00 8.22 -13.85
N GLN A 256 -1.61 7.23 -14.51
CA GLN A 256 -0.90 6.24 -15.32
C GLN A 256 -0.24 6.88 -16.56
N ALA A 257 -0.90 7.81 -17.22
CA ALA A 257 -0.33 8.57 -18.33
C ALA A 257 0.86 9.43 -17.88
N LYS A 258 0.76 10.03 -16.68
CA LYS A 258 1.85 10.79 -16.06
C LYS A 258 3.05 9.90 -15.75
N LEU A 259 2.81 8.70 -15.18
CA LEU A 259 3.85 7.68 -14.97
C LEU A 259 4.52 7.30 -16.29
N ALA A 260 3.72 7.07 -17.34
CA ALA A 260 4.23 6.72 -18.68
C ALA A 260 5.08 7.82 -19.34
N SER A 261 4.91 9.06 -18.91
CA SER A 261 5.66 10.22 -19.40
C SER A 261 6.88 10.56 -18.52
N SER A 262 7.05 9.89 -17.38
CA SER A 262 8.18 10.11 -16.49
C SER A 262 9.48 9.64 -17.14
N LYS A 263 10.52 10.48 -17.06
CA LYS A 263 11.87 10.16 -17.55
C LYS A 263 12.66 9.27 -16.60
N ASP A 264 12.19 9.19 -15.35
CA ASP A 264 12.87 8.45 -14.29
C ASP A 264 12.54 6.95 -14.30
N ILE A 265 11.65 6.53 -15.22
CA ILE A 265 11.19 5.15 -15.35
C ILE A 265 11.52 4.64 -16.74
N GLU A 266 12.42 3.66 -16.82
CA GLU A 266 12.89 3.10 -18.10
C GLU A 266 11.77 2.41 -18.90
N ASP A 267 10.85 1.71 -18.24
CA ASP A 267 9.74 0.99 -18.88
C ASP A 267 8.44 1.14 -18.08
N PRO A 268 7.71 2.25 -18.28
CA PRO A 268 6.46 2.50 -17.57
C PRO A 268 5.38 1.42 -17.79
N GLY A 269 5.44 0.69 -18.89
CA GLY A 269 4.52 -0.41 -19.20
C GLY A 269 4.65 -1.62 -18.28
N ARG A 270 5.72 -1.66 -17.46
CA ARG A 270 5.94 -2.71 -16.47
C ARG A 270 5.32 -2.41 -15.10
N TYR A 271 4.57 -1.34 -14.96
CA TYR A 271 3.96 -0.96 -13.70
C TYR A 271 2.45 -1.11 -13.74
N TYR A 272 1.90 -1.74 -12.71
CA TYR A 272 0.47 -1.87 -12.49
C TYR A 272 -0.01 -0.95 -11.38
N CYS A 273 -1.15 -0.29 -11.59
CA CYS A 273 -1.84 0.39 -10.52
C CYS A 273 -2.39 -0.66 -9.54
N VAL A 274 -1.98 -0.57 -8.28
CA VAL A 274 -2.38 -1.52 -7.22
C VAL A 274 -3.28 -0.88 -6.16
N GLY A 275 -3.51 0.41 -6.27
CA GLY A 275 -4.41 1.13 -5.39
C GLY A 275 -4.49 2.61 -5.75
N TYR A 276 -5.58 3.23 -5.33
CA TYR A 276 -5.74 4.67 -5.46
C TYR A 276 -6.57 5.23 -4.30
N SER A 277 -6.47 6.54 -4.11
CA SER A 277 -7.32 7.28 -3.19
C SER A 277 -7.62 8.66 -3.77
N THR A 278 -8.87 9.10 -3.70
CA THR A 278 -9.21 10.45 -4.10
C THR A 278 -8.90 11.40 -2.95
N ILE A 279 -7.97 12.31 -3.20
CA ILE A 279 -7.52 13.32 -2.23
C ILE A 279 -8.61 14.38 -2.04
N GLN A 280 -9.20 14.84 -3.15
CA GLN A 280 -10.15 15.94 -3.13
C GLN A 280 -11.06 15.89 -4.36
N TYR A 281 -12.33 16.26 -4.14
CA TYR A 281 -13.25 16.63 -5.21
C TYR A 281 -13.46 18.12 -5.23
N THR A 282 -13.67 18.68 -6.43
CA THR A 282 -14.17 20.05 -6.59
C THR A 282 -15.34 20.06 -7.56
N LEU A 283 -16.30 20.94 -7.31
CA LEU A 283 -17.43 21.21 -8.21
C LEU A 283 -17.50 22.71 -8.42
N ASP A 284 -17.31 23.17 -9.66
CA ASP A 284 -17.19 24.60 -9.99
C ASP A 284 -16.20 25.32 -9.07
N ASP A 285 -15.02 24.69 -8.87
CA ASP A 285 -13.89 25.13 -8.03
C ASP A 285 -14.16 25.13 -6.50
N ILE A 286 -15.33 24.63 -6.07
CA ILE A 286 -15.66 24.51 -4.65
C ILE A 286 -15.28 23.12 -4.15
N PRO A 287 -14.42 23.00 -3.13
CA PRO A 287 -14.03 21.69 -2.60
C PRO A 287 -15.17 20.99 -1.88
N LEU A 288 -15.40 19.73 -2.20
CA LEU A 288 -16.43 18.86 -1.64
C LEU A 288 -15.86 17.52 -1.20
N LYS A 289 -16.54 16.83 -0.28
CA LYS A 289 -16.18 15.47 0.15
C LYS A 289 -16.74 14.39 -0.78
N SER A 290 -17.87 14.68 -1.41
CA SER A 290 -18.53 13.80 -2.38
C SER A 290 -19.29 14.67 -3.36
N LEU A 291 -19.30 14.23 -4.60
CA LEU A 291 -20.04 14.88 -5.68
C LEU A 291 -21.44 14.31 -5.83
N VAL A 292 -21.70 13.11 -5.29
CA VAL A 292 -22.98 12.41 -5.46
C VAL A 292 -24.15 13.25 -4.92
N GLY A 293 -25.18 13.41 -5.75
CA GLY A 293 -26.34 14.24 -5.43
C GLY A 293 -26.16 15.73 -5.66
N GLN A 294 -24.95 16.20 -5.98
CA GLN A 294 -24.66 17.61 -6.27
C GLN A 294 -25.02 17.98 -7.72
N ARG A 295 -25.10 19.29 -7.98
CA ARG A 295 -25.32 19.86 -9.31
C ARG A 295 -24.32 20.98 -9.55
N GLY A 296 -23.68 20.97 -10.71
CA GLY A 296 -22.72 21.96 -11.13
C GLY A 296 -22.39 21.82 -12.60
N LYS A 297 -21.39 22.51 -13.07
CA LYS A 297 -20.93 22.48 -14.48
C LYS A 297 -19.69 21.63 -14.67
N ILE A 298 -18.68 21.83 -13.82
CA ILE A 298 -17.39 21.15 -13.94
C ILE A 298 -17.08 20.45 -12.63
N ALA A 299 -16.99 19.13 -12.67
CA ALA A 299 -16.51 18.31 -11.56
C ALA A 299 -15.06 17.91 -11.79
N ARG A 300 -14.23 17.98 -10.73
CA ARG A 300 -12.84 17.51 -10.76
C ARG A 300 -12.57 16.56 -9.60
N ALA A 301 -11.67 15.62 -9.82
CA ALA A 301 -11.12 14.75 -8.80
C ALA A 301 -9.59 14.78 -8.86
N THR A 302 -8.95 15.06 -7.74
CA THR A 302 -7.51 14.87 -7.57
C THR A 302 -7.29 13.50 -6.94
N VAL A 303 -6.61 12.62 -7.66
CA VAL A 303 -6.39 11.22 -7.28
C VAL A 303 -4.92 10.98 -7.07
N ILE A 304 -4.59 10.25 -6.00
CA ILE A 304 -3.28 9.63 -5.80
C ILE A 304 -3.41 8.14 -6.20
N ALA A 305 -2.61 7.72 -7.15
CA ALA A 305 -2.55 6.32 -7.58
C ALA A 305 -1.16 5.74 -7.31
N THR A 306 -1.13 4.49 -6.92
CA THR A 306 0.09 3.75 -6.55
C THR A 306 0.34 2.63 -7.53
N PHE A 307 1.58 2.49 -7.94
CA PHE A 307 2.01 1.57 -8.98
C PHE A 307 3.15 0.69 -8.49
N LEU A 308 3.06 -0.61 -8.75
CA LEU A 308 4.11 -1.58 -8.46
C LEU A 308 4.66 -2.20 -9.74
N PRO A 309 5.94 -2.63 -9.74
CA PRO A 309 6.49 -3.41 -10.84
C PRO A 309 5.70 -4.70 -11.04
N ARG A 310 5.46 -5.05 -12.31
CA ARG A 310 4.78 -6.28 -12.72
C ARG A 310 5.38 -7.53 -12.06
N GLN A 311 6.72 -7.58 -11.97
CA GLN A 311 7.44 -8.72 -11.40
C GLN A 311 6.99 -9.06 -9.97
N VAL A 312 6.67 -8.05 -9.14
CA VAL A 312 6.19 -8.27 -7.76
C VAL A 312 4.85 -9.00 -7.79
N ILE A 313 3.94 -8.57 -8.66
CA ILE A 313 2.60 -9.16 -8.80
C ILE A 313 2.69 -10.57 -9.40
N ASP A 314 3.51 -10.74 -10.44
CA ASP A 314 3.69 -12.02 -11.12
C ASP A 314 4.29 -13.08 -10.18
N SER A 315 5.23 -12.70 -9.30
CA SER A 315 5.82 -13.61 -8.30
C SER A 315 4.76 -14.09 -7.28
N MET A 316 3.95 -13.16 -6.75
CA MET A 316 2.87 -13.50 -5.83
C MET A 316 1.83 -14.40 -6.49
N GLN A 317 1.45 -14.08 -7.73
CA GLN A 317 0.49 -14.87 -8.49
C GLN A 317 1.01 -16.27 -8.80
N SER A 318 2.30 -16.40 -9.12
CA SER A 318 2.93 -17.70 -9.33
C SER A 318 2.90 -18.55 -8.07
N ALA A 319 3.26 -17.97 -6.91
CA ALA A 319 3.22 -18.67 -5.63
C ALA A 319 1.79 -19.15 -5.27
N LEU A 320 0.78 -18.31 -5.53
CA LEU A 320 -0.63 -18.68 -5.32
C LEU A 320 -1.09 -19.80 -6.26
N ARG A 321 -0.74 -19.73 -7.55
CA ARG A 321 -1.11 -20.76 -8.56
C ARG A 321 -0.49 -22.10 -8.24
N ASP A 322 0.75 -22.16 -7.77
CA ASP A 322 1.45 -23.40 -7.40
C ASP A 322 0.72 -24.16 -6.29
N VAL A 323 -0.11 -23.47 -5.52
CA VAL A 323 -0.93 -24.08 -4.47
C VAL A 323 -2.42 -24.19 -4.83
N GLY A 324 -2.78 -23.88 -6.09
CA GLY A 324 -4.15 -23.92 -6.59
C GLY A 324 -5.04 -22.84 -5.97
N LEU A 325 -4.50 -21.63 -5.79
CA LEU A 325 -5.23 -20.43 -5.36
C LEU A 325 -5.25 -19.39 -6.49
N GLU A 326 -6.40 -18.82 -6.72
CA GLU A 326 -6.55 -17.63 -7.56
C GLU A 326 -6.39 -16.37 -6.71
N MET A 327 -5.76 -15.33 -7.26
CA MET A 327 -5.70 -14.02 -6.60
C MET A 327 -7.06 -13.33 -6.72
N HIS A 328 -7.80 -13.25 -5.63
CA HIS A 328 -9.11 -12.61 -5.58
C HIS A 328 -9.00 -11.08 -5.57
N ALA A 329 -8.13 -10.55 -4.72
CA ALA A 329 -7.85 -9.12 -4.62
C ALA A 329 -6.39 -8.89 -4.24
N LEU A 330 -5.84 -7.77 -4.71
CA LEU A 330 -4.53 -7.27 -4.32
C LEU A 330 -4.69 -5.87 -3.73
N THR A 331 -4.04 -5.61 -2.61
CA THR A 331 -3.94 -4.28 -2.02
C THR A 331 -2.48 -3.98 -1.67
N LEU A 332 -2.22 -2.81 -1.10
CA LEU A 332 -0.94 -2.48 -0.48
C LEU A 332 -1.03 -2.64 1.03
N GLU A 333 0.06 -3.09 1.65
CA GLU A 333 0.14 -3.23 3.11
C GLU A 333 -0.27 -1.95 3.86
N PRO A 334 0.24 -0.75 3.51
CA PRO A 334 -0.17 0.47 4.18
C PRO A 334 -1.65 0.84 3.95
N ILE A 335 -2.24 0.47 2.81
CA ILE A 335 -3.68 0.65 2.56
C ILE A 335 -4.48 -0.31 3.45
N ALA A 336 -4.05 -1.55 3.58
CA ALA A 336 -4.67 -2.53 4.46
C ALA A 336 -4.66 -2.05 5.91
N ALA A 337 -3.49 -1.69 6.43
CA ALA A 337 -3.29 -1.26 7.80
C ALA A 337 -4.09 -0.01 8.18
N ILE A 338 -4.13 1.01 7.31
CA ILE A 338 -4.85 2.26 7.58
C ILE A 338 -6.36 2.05 7.69
N ASN A 339 -6.92 1.09 6.94
CA ASN A 339 -8.35 0.76 6.98
C ASN A 339 -8.77 0.07 8.27
N VAL A 340 -7.82 -0.51 9.02
CA VAL A 340 -8.06 -1.09 10.34
C VAL A 340 -8.06 0.00 11.41
N LEU A 341 -7.03 0.84 11.42
CA LEU A 341 -6.72 1.72 12.54
C LEU A 341 -7.25 3.13 12.41
N ILE A 342 -7.40 3.65 11.19
CA ILE A 342 -7.82 5.03 10.96
C ILE A 342 -9.18 5.06 10.24
N PRO A 343 -10.28 5.16 11.00
CA PRO A 343 -11.60 5.27 10.40
C PRO A 343 -11.71 6.55 9.54
N PRO A 344 -12.55 6.57 8.50
CA PRO A 344 -12.70 7.71 7.58
C PRO A 344 -12.98 9.05 8.31
N THR A 345 -13.65 9.00 9.46
CA THR A 345 -13.97 10.18 10.28
C THR A 345 -12.73 10.82 10.91
N MET A 346 -11.65 10.07 11.13
CA MET A 346 -10.40 10.56 11.70
C MET A 346 -9.37 10.98 10.65
N ARG A 347 -9.58 10.67 9.38
CA ARG A 347 -8.63 11.01 8.29
C ARG A 347 -8.51 12.52 8.02
N HIS A 348 -9.31 13.35 8.70
CA HIS A 348 -9.11 14.80 8.69
C HIS A 348 -7.87 15.25 9.45
N LEU A 349 -7.44 14.45 10.40
CA LEU A 349 -6.22 14.69 11.15
C LEU A 349 -5.01 14.32 10.28
N ASN A 350 -3.91 15.04 10.51
CA ASN A 350 -2.63 14.69 9.90
C ASN A 350 -1.99 13.56 10.73
N LEU A 351 -2.33 12.32 10.37
CA LEU A 351 -1.84 11.12 11.04
C LEU A 351 -0.95 10.33 10.09
N VAL A 352 0.10 9.78 10.65
CA VAL A 352 1.01 8.87 9.97
C VAL A 352 0.84 7.48 10.54
N LEU A 353 0.73 6.50 9.67
CA LEU A 353 0.83 5.08 10.00
C LEU A 353 2.11 4.56 9.38
N VAL A 354 2.91 3.86 10.18
CA VAL A 354 4.12 3.17 9.72
C VAL A 354 3.99 1.69 10.07
N ASP A 355 3.93 0.85 9.06
CA ASP A 355 3.97 -0.61 9.20
C ASP A 355 5.41 -1.08 9.11
N ILE A 356 6.01 -1.43 10.24
CA ILE A 356 7.39 -1.86 10.36
C ILE A 356 7.40 -3.38 10.36
N GLY A 357 7.63 -3.96 9.22
CA GLY A 357 7.73 -5.39 9.00
C GLY A 357 9.09 -5.96 9.40
N ALA A 358 9.49 -7.02 8.72
CA ALA A 358 10.84 -7.56 8.80
C ALA A 358 11.78 -6.86 7.81
N GLY A 359 11.41 -6.76 6.53
CA GLY A 359 12.26 -6.21 5.48
C GLY A 359 11.93 -4.78 5.06
N THR A 360 10.70 -4.28 5.30
CA THR A 360 10.26 -2.93 4.89
C THR A 360 9.52 -2.22 6.00
N SER A 361 9.55 -0.87 5.94
CA SER A 361 8.69 -0.01 6.75
C SER A 361 7.83 0.83 5.81
N ASP A 362 6.54 0.50 5.74
CA ASP A 362 5.59 1.10 4.83
C ASP A 362 4.85 2.26 5.50
N VAL A 363 4.77 3.39 4.80
CA VAL A 363 4.22 4.65 5.34
C VAL A 363 2.95 5.03 4.62
N ALA A 364 1.91 5.40 5.37
CA ALA A 364 0.71 6.03 4.83
C ALA A 364 0.34 7.27 5.65
N ILE A 365 -0.06 8.33 4.98
CA ILE A 365 -0.34 9.63 5.59
C ILE A 365 -1.78 10.06 5.29
N THR A 366 -2.52 10.45 6.35
CA THR A 366 -3.85 11.02 6.21
C THR A 366 -3.84 12.53 6.48
N LYS A 367 -4.64 13.26 5.75
CA LYS A 367 -4.88 14.70 5.93
C LYS A 367 -6.15 15.09 5.18
N ASN A 368 -6.89 16.09 5.68
CA ASN A 368 -8.06 16.67 5.00
C ASN A 368 -9.19 15.67 4.65
N GLY A 369 -9.26 14.54 5.34
CA GLY A 369 -10.29 13.53 5.15
C GLY A 369 -9.91 12.37 4.23
N SER A 370 -8.72 12.39 3.65
CA SER A 370 -8.22 11.39 2.69
C SER A 370 -6.81 10.92 3.04
N ILE A 371 -6.36 9.89 2.35
CA ILE A 371 -4.96 9.50 2.34
C ILE A 371 -4.27 10.35 1.28
N ILE A 372 -3.20 11.05 1.66
CA ILE A 372 -2.52 12.02 0.81
C ILE A 372 -1.17 11.53 0.29
N ALA A 373 -0.57 10.55 0.94
CA ALA A 373 0.72 10.01 0.54
C ALA A 373 0.89 8.56 0.99
N TYR A 374 1.66 7.83 0.20
CA TYR A 374 2.20 6.51 0.51
C TYR A 374 3.70 6.53 0.23
N GLY A 375 4.47 5.81 1.02
CA GLY A 375 5.89 5.65 0.84
C GLY A 375 6.42 4.40 1.54
N MET A 376 7.70 4.13 1.37
CA MET A 376 8.35 2.96 1.95
C MET A 376 9.81 3.29 2.28
N VAL A 377 10.29 2.73 3.36
CA VAL A 377 11.69 2.72 3.78
C VAL A 377 12.19 1.27 3.68
N PRO A 378 13.26 1.00 2.93
CA PRO A 378 13.81 -0.36 2.79
C PRO A 378 14.71 -0.74 3.98
N LEU A 379 14.26 -0.43 5.19
CA LEU A 379 14.85 -0.76 6.48
C LEU A 379 13.74 -1.11 7.45
N ALA A 380 13.90 -2.19 8.24
CA ALA A 380 12.90 -2.62 9.19
C ALA A 380 13.48 -3.53 10.31
N GLY A 381 12.81 -4.63 10.65
CA GLY A 381 13.23 -5.52 11.74
C GLY A 381 14.47 -6.34 11.44
N ASP A 382 14.75 -6.63 10.16
CA ASP A 382 15.88 -7.48 9.76
C ASP A 382 17.23 -6.78 9.98
N GLU A 383 17.32 -5.46 9.81
CA GLU A 383 18.51 -4.68 10.13
C GLU A 383 18.89 -4.76 11.62
N ILE A 384 17.88 -4.83 12.47
CA ILE A 384 18.09 -5.02 13.91
C ILE A 384 18.56 -6.44 14.20
N THR A 385 18.01 -7.43 13.52
CA THR A 385 18.44 -8.83 13.62
C THR A 385 19.88 -9.00 13.11
N GLU A 386 20.21 -8.39 11.97
CA GLU A 386 21.55 -8.41 11.40
C GLU A 386 22.58 -7.71 12.29
N ALA A 387 22.20 -6.61 12.94
CA ALA A 387 23.06 -5.94 13.91
C ALA A 387 23.39 -6.85 15.11
N ILE A 388 22.42 -7.61 15.61
CA ILE A 388 22.63 -8.61 16.68
C ILE A 388 23.49 -9.76 16.16
N SER A 389 23.18 -10.29 14.97
CA SER A 389 23.94 -11.35 14.31
C SER A 389 25.42 -10.98 14.17
N GLN A 390 25.71 -9.79 13.65
CA GLN A 390 27.08 -9.28 13.48
C GLN A 390 27.78 -9.03 14.82
N ARG A 391 27.06 -8.48 15.78
CA ARG A 391 27.62 -8.14 17.09
C ARG A 391 28.05 -9.37 17.88
N TYR A 392 27.28 -10.45 17.83
CA TYR A 392 27.48 -11.65 18.63
C TYR A 392 27.85 -12.87 17.78
N LEU A 393 28.13 -12.70 16.49
CA LEU A 393 28.50 -13.77 15.55
C LEU A 393 27.52 -14.93 15.56
N LEU A 394 26.22 -14.60 15.44
CA LEU A 394 25.12 -15.56 15.49
C LEU A 394 24.55 -15.84 14.08
N ASP A 395 24.02 -17.05 13.91
CA ASP A 395 23.09 -17.30 12.80
C ASP A 395 21.90 -16.35 12.88
N PHE A 396 21.37 -15.96 11.71
CA PHE A 396 20.28 -15.00 11.61
C PHE A 396 19.04 -15.41 12.44
N ASN A 397 18.66 -16.69 12.42
CA ASN A 397 17.49 -17.17 13.17
C ASN A 397 17.72 -17.12 14.67
N VAL A 398 18.94 -17.42 15.13
CA VAL A 398 19.31 -17.29 16.56
C VAL A 398 19.30 -15.81 16.97
N ALA A 399 19.85 -14.92 16.14
CA ALA A 399 19.81 -13.47 16.39
C ALA A 399 18.37 -12.93 16.43
N GLU A 400 17.48 -13.45 15.59
CA GLU A 400 16.06 -13.11 15.59
C GLU A 400 15.37 -13.54 16.89
N GLU A 401 15.69 -14.72 17.41
CA GLU A 401 15.17 -15.18 18.70
C GLU A 401 15.69 -14.30 19.85
N VAL A 402 16.97 -13.95 19.84
CA VAL A 402 17.56 -13.01 20.82
C VAL A 402 16.86 -11.65 20.76
N LYS A 403 16.63 -11.10 19.57
CA LYS A 403 15.87 -9.86 19.37
C LYS A 403 14.48 -9.93 19.97
N ARG A 404 13.73 -11.00 19.70
CA ARG A 404 12.37 -11.22 20.22
C ARG A 404 12.36 -11.35 21.73
N ASN A 405 13.32 -12.05 22.32
CA ASN A 405 13.46 -12.16 23.77
C ASN A 405 13.72 -10.78 24.39
N ALA A 406 14.65 -10.01 23.83
CA ALA A 406 14.95 -8.66 24.30
C ALA A 406 13.74 -7.73 24.19
N SER A 407 12.97 -7.81 23.09
CA SER A 407 11.73 -7.04 22.89
C SER A 407 10.64 -7.43 23.88
N ALA A 408 10.59 -8.70 24.29
CA ALA A 408 9.65 -9.22 25.29
C ALA A 408 10.14 -9.05 26.74
N GLY A 409 11.29 -8.37 26.97
CA GLY A 409 11.86 -8.17 28.29
C GLY A 409 12.45 -9.43 28.92
N ARG A 410 12.79 -10.45 28.12
CA ARG A 410 13.34 -11.73 28.58
C ARG A 410 14.84 -11.80 28.39
N GLU A 411 15.52 -12.52 29.28
CA GLU A 411 16.94 -12.88 29.13
C GLU A 411 17.13 -13.84 27.96
N SER A 412 18.31 -13.78 27.34
CA SER A 412 18.71 -14.65 26.25
C SER A 412 20.00 -15.38 26.59
N LYS A 413 19.98 -16.71 26.42
CA LYS A 413 21.15 -17.58 26.54
C LYS A 413 21.45 -18.17 25.17
N PHE A 414 22.64 -17.97 24.70
CA PHE A 414 23.06 -18.45 23.38
C PHE A 414 24.56 -18.64 23.32
N THR A 415 25.01 -19.40 22.31
CA THR A 415 26.42 -19.65 22.04
C THR A 415 26.75 -19.10 20.66
N ASP A 416 27.84 -18.36 20.53
CA ASP A 416 28.33 -17.85 19.24
C ASP A 416 28.99 -18.95 18.40
N ILE A 417 29.36 -18.61 17.16
CA ILE A 417 30.02 -19.56 16.24
C ILE A 417 31.43 -19.99 16.75
N LEU A 418 32.02 -19.26 17.69
CA LEU A 418 33.31 -19.58 18.29
C LEU A 418 33.20 -20.44 19.55
N GLY A 419 31.97 -20.73 20.01
CA GLY A 419 31.70 -21.51 21.22
C GLY A 419 31.67 -20.66 22.50
N THR A 420 31.57 -19.33 22.39
CA THR A 420 31.44 -18.44 23.56
C THR A 420 29.97 -18.43 24.00
N GLU A 421 29.75 -18.72 25.28
CA GLU A 421 28.41 -18.68 25.90
C GLU A 421 28.10 -17.28 26.40
N TYR A 422 26.89 -16.82 26.10
CA TYR A 422 26.34 -15.54 26.55
C TYR A 422 25.08 -15.77 27.39
N ASP A 423 24.93 -14.98 28.44
CA ASP A 423 23.72 -14.88 29.26
C ASP A 423 23.45 -13.39 29.46
N LEU A 424 22.58 -12.84 28.60
CA LEU A 424 22.39 -11.39 28.46
C LEU A 424 20.96 -10.98 28.77
N GLY A 425 20.83 -9.90 29.54
CA GLY A 425 19.58 -9.20 29.73
C GLY A 425 19.17 -8.35 28.51
N PRO A 426 17.90 -7.93 28.43
CA PRO A 426 17.41 -7.12 27.29
C PRO A 426 18.24 -5.86 27.04
N SER A 427 18.65 -5.15 28.09
CA SER A 427 19.45 -3.94 27.97
C SER A 427 20.84 -4.20 27.42
N ASP A 428 21.44 -5.35 27.74
CA ASP A 428 22.76 -5.73 27.28
C ASP A 428 22.75 -6.11 25.79
N VAL A 429 21.64 -6.63 25.31
CA VAL A 429 21.42 -6.91 23.87
C VAL A 429 21.16 -5.62 23.10
N ILE A 430 20.25 -4.76 23.59
CA ILE A 430 19.76 -3.58 22.86
C ILE A 430 20.76 -2.42 22.91
N GLY A 431 21.44 -2.21 24.05
CA GLY A 431 22.39 -1.11 24.22
C GLY A 431 23.43 -0.99 23.11
N PRO A 432 24.18 -2.06 22.78
CA PRO A 432 25.19 -2.04 21.72
C PRO A 432 24.68 -1.77 20.32
N ILE A 433 23.40 -2.10 20.01
CA ILE A 433 22.79 -1.93 18.70
C ILE A 433 21.91 -0.67 18.61
N MET A 434 21.89 0.16 19.64
CA MET A 434 21.10 1.41 19.65
C MET A 434 21.38 2.31 18.44
N PRO A 435 22.61 2.43 17.91
CA PRO A 435 22.86 3.20 16.68
C PRO A 435 22.10 2.66 15.47
N ASN A 436 21.88 1.35 15.35
CA ASN A 436 21.12 0.74 14.27
C ASN A 436 19.61 1.06 14.41
N ILE A 437 19.09 1.03 15.64
CA ILE A 437 17.70 1.42 15.94
C ILE A 437 17.49 2.91 15.65
N GLN A 438 18.48 3.76 15.99
CA GLN A 438 18.44 5.19 15.66
C GLN A 438 18.41 5.42 14.14
N ASN A 439 19.23 4.71 13.37
CA ASN A 439 19.27 4.81 11.91
C ASN A 439 17.91 4.44 11.29
N LEU A 440 17.27 3.39 11.80
CA LEU A 440 15.91 3.01 11.37
C LEU A 440 14.90 4.15 11.68
N ALA A 441 14.92 4.69 12.89
CA ALA A 441 14.06 5.79 13.31
C ALA A 441 14.27 7.05 12.45
N ASP A 442 15.52 7.43 12.18
CA ASP A 442 15.88 8.59 11.37
C ASP A 442 15.45 8.41 9.91
N SER A 443 15.57 7.19 9.38
CA SER A 443 15.14 6.88 8.01
C SER A 443 13.62 6.94 7.87
N ILE A 444 12.87 6.40 8.84
CA ILE A 444 11.41 6.53 8.90
C ILE A 444 11.02 8.01 8.99
N ALA A 445 11.66 8.78 9.88
CA ALA A 445 11.35 10.19 10.07
C ALA A 445 11.61 11.01 8.81
N ARG A 446 12.72 10.76 8.12
CA ARG A 446 13.07 11.42 6.85
C ARG A 446 11.99 11.16 5.81
N GLN A 447 11.60 9.90 5.61
CA GLN A 447 10.55 9.53 4.65
C GLN A 447 9.22 10.20 4.99
N VAL A 448 8.84 10.22 6.28
CA VAL A 448 7.61 10.89 6.73
C VAL A 448 7.65 12.38 6.42
N LEU A 449 8.75 13.07 6.72
CA LEU A 449 8.90 14.51 6.48
C LEU A 449 8.91 14.83 4.98
N GLU A 450 9.56 14.01 4.16
CA GLU A 450 9.55 14.16 2.69
C GLU A 450 8.13 14.06 2.12
N LEU A 451 7.33 13.12 2.61
CA LEU A 451 5.97 12.89 2.13
C LEU A 451 4.94 13.88 2.70
N ASN A 452 5.10 14.28 3.96
CA ASN A 452 4.13 15.13 4.67
C ASN A 452 4.43 16.64 4.53
N GLY A 453 5.67 16.98 4.26
CA GLY A 453 6.18 18.36 4.22
C GLY A 453 6.40 18.99 5.59
N ASP A 454 5.86 18.39 6.67
CA ASP A 454 5.91 18.92 8.03
C ASP A 454 5.73 17.79 9.06
N SER A 455 5.95 18.07 10.35
CA SER A 455 5.73 17.09 11.42
C SER A 455 4.25 16.71 11.54
N PRO A 456 3.91 15.41 11.66
CA PRO A 456 2.53 14.99 11.80
C PRO A 456 1.96 15.26 13.20
N GLN A 457 0.62 15.22 13.34
CA GLN A 457 -0.04 15.35 14.63
C GLN A 457 0.13 14.13 15.54
N ALA A 458 0.19 12.93 14.93
CA ALA A 458 0.48 11.69 15.63
C ALA A 458 0.98 10.61 14.67
N VAL A 459 1.71 9.64 15.21
CA VAL A 459 2.26 8.49 14.49
C VAL A 459 1.78 7.20 15.13
N MET A 460 1.28 6.29 14.32
CA MET A 460 0.91 4.94 14.71
C MET A 460 1.93 3.98 14.10
N LEU A 461 2.60 3.20 14.94
CA LEU A 461 3.54 2.16 14.55
C LEU A 461 2.83 0.81 14.65
N VAL A 462 2.89 0.02 13.61
CA VAL A 462 2.36 -1.35 13.54
C VAL A 462 3.43 -2.28 12.95
N GLY A 463 3.08 -3.56 12.76
CA GLY A 463 4.02 -4.56 12.32
C GLY A 463 4.94 -5.08 13.43
N GLY A 464 5.58 -6.23 13.19
CA GLY A 464 6.42 -6.89 14.19
C GLY A 464 7.64 -6.07 14.62
N GLY A 465 8.25 -5.34 13.69
CA GLY A 465 9.41 -4.47 13.92
C GLY A 465 9.11 -3.27 14.81
N SER A 466 7.85 -2.84 14.90
CA SER A 466 7.44 -1.73 15.78
C SER A 466 7.67 -2.01 17.26
N GLN A 467 7.79 -3.29 17.65
CA GLN A 467 8.03 -3.71 19.02
C GLN A 467 9.51 -3.60 19.45
N THR A 468 10.41 -3.13 18.56
CA THR A 468 11.82 -2.92 18.89
C THR A 468 11.94 -1.91 20.04
N PRO A 469 12.64 -2.27 21.14
CA PRO A 469 12.76 -1.40 22.31
C PRO A 469 13.39 -0.04 21.96
N GLY A 470 12.77 1.04 22.41
CA GLY A 470 13.23 2.41 22.21
C GLY A 470 12.86 3.03 20.86
N LEU A 471 12.42 2.25 19.86
CA LEU A 471 12.14 2.75 18.51
C LEU A 471 11.07 3.86 18.50
N ALA A 472 9.97 3.69 19.21
CA ALA A 472 8.90 4.69 19.26
C ALA A 472 9.39 6.05 19.82
N ALA A 473 10.21 6.03 20.86
CA ALA A 473 10.80 7.24 21.45
C ALA A 473 11.79 7.91 20.49
N LEU A 474 12.57 7.13 19.74
CA LEU A 474 13.51 7.65 18.73
C LEU A 474 12.76 8.28 17.55
N VAL A 475 11.71 7.63 17.05
CA VAL A 475 10.83 8.19 16.00
C VAL A 475 10.17 9.49 16.48
N SER A 476 9.68 9.53 17.71
CA SER A 476 9.11 10.75 18.34
C SER A 476 10.10 11.89 18.33
N LYS A 477 11.35 11.63 18.75
CA LYS A 477 12.43 12.62 18.78
C LYS A 477 12.80 13.08 17.37
N ALA A 478 12.97 12.16 16.43
CA ALA A 478 13.37 12.46 15.06
C ALA A 478 12.31 13.30 14.30
N LEU A 479 11.02 13.04 14.56
CA LEU A 479 9.91 13.81 14.00
C LEU A 479 9.55 15.07 14.77
N SER A 480 10.18 15.32 15.93
CA SER A 480 9.82 16.42 16.84
C SER A 480 8.33 16.39 17.26
N VAL A 481 7.78 15.20 17.42
CA VAL A 481 6.41 14.94 17.87
C VAL A 481 6.44 14.54 19.34
N PRO A 482 5.52 15.01 20.20
CA PRO A 482 5.48 14.57 21.60
C PRO A 482 5.40 13.05 21.73
N GLU A 483 6.13 12.48 22.68
CA GLU A 483 6.24 11.02 22.87
C GLU A 483 4.88 10.32 23.03
N ASN A 484 3.94 10.96 23.70
CA ASN A 484 2.58 10.46 23.88
C ASN A 484 1.71 10.49 22.61
N ARG A 485 2.25 10.97 21.49
CA ARG A 485 1.62 10.96 20.16
C ARG A 485 2.27 9.99 19.18
N VAL A 486 3.25 9.22 19.62
CA VAL A 486 3.82 8.11 18.88
C VAL A 486 3.55 6.83 19.66
N ALA A 487 2.81 5.89 19.08
CA ALA A 487 2.41 4.69 19.79
C ALA A 487 2.41 3.45 18.89
N VAL A 488 2.87 2.34 19.44
CA VAL A 488 2.66 1.01 18.85
C VAL A 488 1.18 0.67 19.02
N ARG A 489 0.52 0.25 17.93
CA ARG A 489 -0.90 -0.05 17.91
C ARG A 489 -1.15 -1.53 17.65
N HIS A 490 -2.20 -2.00 18.30
CA HIS A 490 -2.72 -3.35 18.16
C HIS A 490 -4.13 -3.27 17.54
N PRO A 491 -4.61 -4.31 16.85
CA PRO A 491 -5.96 -4.35 16.31
C PRO A 491 -6.97 -4.75 17.41
N GLU A 492 -7.16 -3.88 18.42
CA GLU A 492 -8.08 -4.13 19.55
C GLU A 492 -9.52 -4.35 19.08
N SER A 493 -9.91 -3.64 18.01
CA SER A 493 -11.20 -3.80 17.35
C SER A 493 -11.10 -3.36 15.91
N VAL A 494 -11.75 -4.09 15.01
CA VAL A 494 -11.87 -3.75 13.59
C VAL A 494 -13.34 -3.61 13.26
N ILE A 495 -13.73 -2.45 12.71
CA ILE A 495 -15.11 -2.21 12.29
C ILE A 495 -15.50 -3.26 11.25
N GLY A 496 -16.60 -3.99 11.53
CA GLY A 496 -17.09 -5.04 10.65
C GLY A 496 -16.54 -6.44 10.96
N VAL A 497 -15.74 -6.61 12.03
CA VAL A 497 -15.33 -7.93 12.54
C VAL A 497 -15.95 -8.16 13.91
N GLU A 498 -16.58 -9.33 14.11
CA GLU A 498 -17.37 -9.63 15.33
C GLU A 498 -16.49 -9.71 16.58
N ALA A 499 -15.40 -10.47 16.50
CA ALA A 499 -14.41 -10.61 17.57
C ALA A 499 -13.06 -10.94 16.94
N ILE A 500 -11.99 -10.34 17.47
CA ILE A 500 -10.62 -10.65 17.05
C ILE A 500 -10.04 -11.65 18.05
N PRO A 501 -9.62 -12.85 17.61
CA PRO A 501 -8.94 -13.82 18.46
C PRO A 501 -7.71 -13.22 19.14
N GLU A 502 -7.38 -13.69 20.32
CA GLU A 502 -6.25 -13.18 21.12
C GLU A 502 -4.92 -13.28 20.34
N GLU A 503 -4.73 -14.34 19.57
CA GLU A 503 -3.56 -14.58 18.73
C GLU A 503 -3.37 -13.55 17.59
N LEU A 504 -4.43 -12.81 17.26
CA LEU A 504 -4.39 -11.71 16.28
C LEU A 504 -4.38 -10.32 16.94
N GLN A 505 -4.33 -10.21 18.25
CA GLN A 505 -4.23 -8.94 18.97
C GLN A 505 -2.76 -8.47 19.09
N THR A 506 -1.99 -8.63 18.02
CA THR A 506 -0.58 -8.27 17.93
C THR A 506 -0.37 -7.23 16.82
N PRO A 507 0.64 -6.36 16.91
CA PRO A 507 0.85 -5.29 15.92
C PRO A 507 1.01 -5.80 14.48
N ASP A 508 1.55 -6.99 14.28
CA ASP A 508 1.74 -7.64 12.98
C ASP A 508 0.48 -8.28 12.40
N ALA A 509 -0.62 -8.34 13.18
CA ALA A 509 -1.92 -8.79 12.67
C ALA A 509 -2.77 -7.65 12.06
N VAL A 510 -2.31 -6.40 12.15
CA VAL A 510 -3.05 -5.24 11.61
C VAL A 510 -3.22 -5.37 10.10
N THR A 511 -2.16 -5.65 9.38
CA THR A 511 -2.18 -5.78 7.91
C THR A 511 -3.01 -6.96 7.43
N PRO A 512 -2.88 -8.20 7.93
CA PRO A 512 -3.76 -9.31 7.53
C PRO A 512 -5.25 -9.05 7.82
N LEU A 513 -5.60 -8.40 8.93
CA LEU A 513 -6.98 -7.99 9.21
C LEU A 513 -7.46 -6.88 8.25
N GLY A 514 -6.55 -6.01 7.81
CA GLY A 514 -6.82 -5.00 6.78
C GLY A 514 -7.10 -5.62 5.42
N ILE A 515 -6.34 -6.64 5.03
CA ILE A 515 -6.58 -7.42 3.81
C ILE A 515 -7.98 -8.04 3.86
N LEU A 516 -8.33 -8.69 4.96
CA LEU A 516 -9.65 -9.27 5.19
C LEU A 516 -10.77 -8.23 5.02
N LYS A 517 -10.59 -7.06 5.63
CA LYS A 517 -11.57 -5.97 5.55
C LYS A 517 -11.75 -5.44 4.13
N ILE A 518 -10.66 -5.22 3.40
CA ILE A 518 -10.71 -4.75 2.01
C ILE A 518 -11.37 -5.81 1.12
N ALA A 519 -11.03 -7.07 1.28
CA ALA A 519 -11.65 -8.17 0.55
C ALA A 519 -13.17 -8.26 0.75
N SER A 520 -13.66 -7.92 1.96
CA SER A 520 -15.10 -7.94 2.27
C SER A 520 -15.90 -6.83 1.58
N ILE A 521 -15.24 -5.73 1.19
CA ILE A 521 -15.88 -4.55 0.59
C ILE A 521 -15.89 -4.63 -0.95
N ASN A 522 -15.27 -5.66 -1.55
CA ASN A 522 -15.21 -5.88 -2.99
C ASN A 522 -14.64 -4.69 -3.79
N LEU A 523 -13.65 -3.97 -3.26
CA LEU A 523 -13.16 -2.74 -3.87
C LEU A 523 -12.24 -2.95 -5.07
N LEU A 524 -11.53 -4.08 -5.16
CA LEU A 524 -10.53 -4.30 -6.21
C LEU A 524 -10.49 -5.78 -6.61
N HIS A 525 -11.18 -6.15 -7.68
CA HIS A 525 -11.05 -7.45 -8.32
C HIS A 525 -10.10 -7.38 -9.50
N PHE A 526 -9.38 -8.46 -9.73
CA PHE A 526 -8.63 -8.65 -10.98
C PHE A 526 -9.46 -9.45 -11.98
N LEU A 527 -9.38 -9.01 -13.22
CA LEU A 527 -9.83 -9.74 -14.39
C LEU A 527 -8.60 -10.19 -15.15
N SER A 528 -8.29 -11.49 -15.15
CA SER A 528 -7.19 -12.02 -15.97
C SER A 528 -7.68 -12.22 -17.41
N VAL A 529 -6.94 -11.66 -18.37
CA VAL A 529 -7.14 -11.83 -19.82
C VAL A 529 -5.82 -12.21 -20.47
N TYR A 530 -5.84 -12.81 -21.65
CA TYR A 530 -4.64 -13.14 -22.40
C TYR A 530 -4.50 -12.19 -23.60
N VAL A 531 -3.36 -11.50 -23.71
CA VAL A 531 -3.04 -10.65 -24.85
C VAL A 531 -1.78 -11.19 -25.54
N ASN A 532 -1.91 -11.66 -26.78
CA ASN A 532 -0.85 -12.38 -27.50
C ASN A 532 -0.23 -13.49 -26.65
N GLU A 533 -1.07 -14.35 -26.06
CA GLU A 533 -0.71 -15.47 -25.15
C GLU A 533 -0.10 -15.02 -23.80
N GLN A 534 0.11 -13.75 -23.59
CA GLN A 534 0.58 -13.22 -22.32
C GLN A 534 -0.62 -12.91 -21.41
N GLU A 535 -0.62 -13.45 -20.20
CA GLU A 535 -1.62 -13.15 -19.20
C GLU A 535 -1.45 -11.72 -18.67
N ILE A 536 -2.55 -10.97 -18.67
CA ILE A 536 -2.64 -9.59 -18.21
C ILE A 536 -3.74 -9.52 -17.16
N ASN A 537 -3.41 -9.01 -16.00
CA ASN A 537 -4.38 -8.76 -14.94
C ASN A 537 -4.88 -7.32 -15.03
N LEU A 538 -6.18 -7.18 -15.20
CA LEU A 538 -6.86 -5.90 -15.30
C LEU A 538 -7.64 -5.63 -14.02
N PHE A 539 -7.60 -4.41 -13.54
CA PHE A 539 -8.49 -4.01 -12.44
C PHE A 539 -9.93 -3.93 -12.94
N ASN A 540 -10.81 -4.70 -12.29
CA ASN A 540 -12.21 -4.80 -12.66
C ASN A 540 -13.07 -3.82 -11.83
N PHE A 541 -13.04 -2.54 -12.15
CA PHE A 541 -13.92 -1.52 -11.52
C PHE A 541 -15.03 -1.04 -12.43
N ARG A 542 -15.03 -1.48 -13.70
CA ARG A 542 -16.06 -1.23 -14.71
C ARG A 542 -16.02 -2.35 -15.74
N ASP A 543 -16.96 -2.32 -16.67
CA ASP A 543 -16.88 -3.12 -17.87
C ASP A 543 -15.60 -2.76 -18.64
N LEU A 544 -14.63 -3.67 -18.62
CA LEU A 544 -13.34 -3.50 -19.27
C LEU A 544 -13.42 -3.80 -20.75
N THR A 545 -12.62 -3.11 -21.56
CA THR A 545 -12.59 -3.22 -23.01
C THR A 545 -11.29 -3.82 -23.52
N VAL A 546 -11.29 -4.24 -24.80
CA VAL A 546 -10.08 -4.66 -25.50
C VAL A 546 -9.01 -3.56 -25.45
N SER A 547 -9.40 -2.28 -25.57
CA SER A 547 -8.50 -1.14 -25.44
C SER A 547 -7.78 -1.11 -24.10
N ASP A 548 -8.52 -1.37 -23.00
CA ASP A 548 -7.95 -1.40 -21.64
C ASP A 548 -6.92 -2.54 -21.50
N ALA A 549 -7.23 -3.71 -22.08
CA ALA A 549 -6.32 -4.84 -22.06
C ALA A 549 -5.03 -4.56 -22.85
N LEU A 550 -5.13 -3.94 -24.02
CA LEU A 550 -3.97 -3.60 -24.84
C LEU A 550 -3.09 -2.53 -24.19
N LEU A 551 -3.69 -1.52 -23.56
CA LEU A 551 -2.94 -0.50 -22.80
C LEU A 551 -2.16 -1.13 -21.65
N ASN A 552 -2.80 -2.01 -20.88
CA ASN A 552 -2.12 -2.70 -19.78
C ASN A 552 -1.07 -3.71 -20.27
N ALA A 553 -1.22 -4.26 -21.48
CA ALA A 553 -0.20 -5.08 -22.11
C ALA A 553 0.98 -4.27 -22.69
N GLY A 554 0.94 -2.92 -22.61
CA GLY A 554 1.95 -2.03 -23.21
C GLY A 554 1.92 -2.02 -24.74
N ILE A 555 0.83 -2.49 -25.36
CA ILE A 555 0.70 -2.59 -26.80
C ILE A 555 0.23 -1.26 -27.39
N GLN A 556 1.11 -0.62 -28.16
CA GLN A 556 0.80 0.58 -28.93
C GLN A 556 0.32 0.18 -30.32
N LEU A 557 -1.00 0.23 -30.56
CA LEU A 557 -1.60 -0.17 -31.83
C LEU A 557 -1.00 0.53 -33.07
N LYS A 558 -0.55 1.78 -32.92
CA LYS A 558 0.14 2.51 -34.01
C LYS A 558 1.36 1.77 -34.52
N LYS A 559 2.03 0.97 -33.69
CA LYS A 559 3.21 0.15 -34.11
C LYS A 559 2.81 -1.11 -34.88
N TYR A 560 1.57 -1.56 -34.73
CA TYR A 560 1.02 -2.74 -35.38
C TYR A 560 0.28 -2.41 -36.68
N ASN A 561 0.03 -1.14 -36.97
CA ASN A 561 -0.51 -0.71 -38.26
C ASN A 561 0.53 -0.92 -39.38
N GLY A 562 0.06 -1.40 -40.50
CA GLY A 562 0.88 -1.55 -41.69
C GLY A 562 1.48 -0.22 -42.17
N ARG A 563 2.56 -0.29 -42.88
CA ARG A 563 3.18 0.88 -43.53
C ARG A 563 2.83 0.89 -44.99
N PRO A 564 2.69 2.07 -45.63
CA PRO A 564 2.51 2.15 -47.06
C PRO A 564 3.66 1.44 -47.79
N GLY A 565 3.35 0.57 -48.70
CA GLY A 565 4.35 -0.05 -49.58
C GLY A 565 5.04 1.03 -50.45
N LEU A 566 6.33 0.88 -50.66
CA LEU A 566 7.06 1.78 -51.55
C LEU A 566 6.66 1.52 -52.97
N GLY A 567 6.36 2.58 -53.73
CA GLY A 567 6.20 2.49 -55.18
C GLY A 567 7.54 2.15 -55.85
N LEU A 568 7.50 1.26 -56.79
CA LEU A 568 8.67 0.79 -57.54
C LEU A 568 8.65 1.31 -58.97
N MET A 569 9.72 1.95 -59.43
CA MET A 569 9.93 2.31 -60.79
C MET A 569 10.81 1.26 -61.45
N VAL A 570 10.31 0.58 -62.46
CA VAL A 570 11.03 -0.48 -63.17
C VAL A 570 11.11 -0.09 -64.66
N THR A 571 12.29 -0.29 -65.28
CA THR A 571 12.46 -0.11 -66.74
C THR A 571 12.27 -1.48 -67.39
N VAL A 572 11.26 -1.60 -68.24
CA VAL A 572 10.94 -2.81 -68.98
C VAL A 572 11.06 -2.46 -70.49
N ASN A 573 11.96 -3.10 -71.22
CA ASN A 573 12.23 -2.85 -72.63
C ASN A 573 12.51 -1.39 -72.93
N GLY A 574 13.21 -0.67 -72.02
CA GLY A 574 13.57 0.74 -72.24
C GLY A 574 12.48 1.73 -71.77
N GLU A 575 11.28 1.28 -71.40
CA GLU A 575 10.20 2.10 -70.89
C GLU A 575 10.14 2.03 -69.37
N LYS A 576 9.99 3.19 -68.68
CA LYS A 576 9.83 3.28 -67.24
C LYS A 576 8.36 3.01 -66.86
N LYS A 577 8.14 1.96 -66.12
CA LYS A 577 6.82 1.62 -65.54
C LYS A 577 6.83 1.81 -64.02
N PHE A 578 5.84 2.55 -63.53
CA PHE A 578 5.64 2.76 -62.12
C PHE A 578 4.63 1.75 -61.58
N PHE A 579 5.04 0.99 -60.57
CA PHE A 579 4.16 0.13 -59.79
C PHE A 579 3.88 0.81 -58.46
N PRO A 580 2.63 1.24 -58.20
CA PRO A 580 2.29 1.88 -56.94
C PRO A 580 2.45 0.88 -55.78
N GLY A 581 2.89 1.36 -54.63
CA GLY A 581 2.96 0.58 -53.42
C GLY A 581 1.55 0.23 -52.90
N SER A 582 1.49 -0.76 -52.06
CA SER A 582 0.23 -1.14 -51.38
C SER A 582 -0.21 -0.10 -50.35
N LEU A 583 -1.51 0.09 -50.19
CA LEU A 583 -2.04 0.88 -49.09
C LEU A 583 -1.81 0.13 -47.77
N PRO A 584 -1.53 0.85 -46.67
CA PRO A 584 -1.37 0.23 -45.38
C PRO A 584 -2.73 -0.30 -44.88
N SER A 585 -2.72 -1.44 -44.21
CA SER A 585 -3.89 -1.93 -43.47
C SER A 585 -3.74 -1.65 -41.99
N MET A 586 -4.86 -1.53 -41.28
CA MET A 586 -4.89 -1.41 -39.82
C MET A 586 -4.42 -2.72 -39.16
N ALA A 587 -4.02 -2.64 -37.89
CA ALA A 587 -3.78 -3.81 -37.05
C ALA A 587 -5.03 -4.67 -37.01
N ILE A 588 -4.85 -5.99 -37.02
CA ILE A 588 -5.96 -6.96 -36.91
C ILE A 588 -6.13 -7.28 -35.44
N LEU A 589 -7.34 -7.07 -34.92
CA LEU A 589 -7.72 -7.36 -33.54
C LEU A 589 -8.68 -8.54 -33.51
N LYS A 590 -8.40 -9.54 -32.67
CA LYS A 590 -9.30 -10.68 -32.43
C LYS A 590 -9.53 -10.87 -30.95
N LEU A 591 -10.78 -11.16 -30.57
CA LEU A 591 -11.20 -11.56 -29.23
C LEU A 591 -11.76 -12.99 -29.34
N ASP A 592 -11.13 -13.93 -28.63
CA ASP A 592 -11.47 -15.36 -28.66
C ASP A 592 -11.52 -15.95 -30.08
N GLY A 593 -10.65 -15.43 -30.97
CA GLY A 593 -10.52 -15.87 -32.37
C GLY A 593 -11.42 -15.14 -33.38
N GLU A 594 -12.38 -14.34 -32.92
CA GLU A 594 -13.28 -13.53 -33.78
C GLU A 594 -12.76 -12.10 -33.93
N ASP A 595 -12.99 -11.49 -35.09
CA ASP A 595 -12.63 -10.10 -35.33
C ASP A 595 -13.39 -9.17 -34.37
N THR A 596 -12.68 -8.21 -33.78
CA THR A 596 -13.23 -7.36 -32.72
C THR A 596 -12.83 -5.89 -32.88
N THR A 597 -13.45 -5.04 -32.05
CA THR A 597 -13.14 -3.61 -31.97
C THR A 597 -12.51 -3.28 -30.62
N LEU A 598 -11.91 -2.09 -30.50
CA LEU A 598 -11.30 -1.61 -29.26
C LEU A 598 -12.29 -1.48 -28.11
N ASP A 599 -13.57 -1.21 -28.42
CA ASP A 599 -14.64 -1.00 -27.42
C ASP A 599 -15.33 -2.30 -27.00
N ALA A 600 -14.95 -3.44 -27.58
CA ALA A 600 -15.52 -4.72 -27.21
C ALA A 600 -15.19 -5.05 -25.74
N LEU A 601 -16.20 -5.54 -25.00
CA LEU A 601 -16.06 -5.91 -23.59
C LEU A 601 -15.26 -7.20 -23.45
N VAL A 602 -14.33 -7.20 -22.48
CA VAL A 602 -13.54 -8.38 -22.14
C VAL A 602 -14.09 -9.09 -20.91
N LYS A 603 -13.89 -10.40 -20.85
CA LYS A 603 -14.28 -11.27 -19.73
C LYS A 603 -13.06 -12.00 -19.19
N ALA A 604 -13.20 -12.54 -17.97
CA ALA A 604 -12.14 -13.37 -17.40
C ALA A 604 -11.77 -14.52 -18.34
N GLY A 605 -10.47 -14.71 -18.55
CA GLY A 605 -9.93 -15.79 -19.38
C GLY A 605 -10.01 -15.57 -20.89
N CYS A 606 -10.60 -14.46 -21.39
CA CYS A 606 -10.67 -14.18 -22.84
C CYS A 606 -9.26 -13.99 -23.45
N ARG A 607 -9.14 -14.30 -24.73
CA ARG A 607 -7.89 -14.22 -25.52
C ARG A 607 -7.96 -13.11 -26.56
N ILE A 608 -7.11 -12.13 -26.43
CA ILE A 608 -6.97 -11.02 -27.37
C ILE A 608 -5.72 -11.25 -28.20
N THR A 609 -5.88 -11.28 -29.51
CA THR A 609 -4.75 -11.38 -30.45
C THR A 609 -4.63 -10.09 -31.24
N VAL A 610 -3.41 -9.53 -31.26
CA VAL A 610 -3.07 -8.36 -32.06
C VAL A 610 -2.04 -8.76 -33.10
N ALA A 611 -2.40 -8.68 -34.36
CA ALA A 611 -1.51 -8.96 -35.48
C ALA A 611 -1.20 -7.69 -36.29
N HIS A 612 -0.01 -7.67 -36.91
CA HIS A 612 0.41 -6.56 -37.73
C HIS A 612 -0.47 -6.44 -39.00
N GLY A 613 -0.88 -5.22 -39.31
CA GLY A 613 -1.42 -4.87 -40.61
C GLY A 613 -0.36 -5.03 -41.72
N LYS A 614 -0.81 -5.33 -42.92
CA LYS A 614 0.04 -5.45 -44.11
C LYS A 614 0.43 -4.10 -44.63
#